data_f68c36f28b42b306284084137f13678a
#
_entry.id   f68c36f28b42b306284084137f13678a
#
_cell.length_a   1.000
_cell.length_b   1.000
_cell.length_c   1.000
_cell.angle_alpha   90.00
_cell.angle_beta   90.00
_cell.angle_gamma   90.00
#
_symmetry.space_group_name_H-M   'P 1'
#
loop_
_entity.id
_entity.type
_entity.pdbx_description
1 polymer ?
#
loop_
_entity_poly.entity_id
_entity_poly.type
_entity_poly.pdbx_seq_one_letter_code
_entity_poly.pdbx_strand_id
1 'polypeptide(L)'
;MSVAQVFAPGHLTGLFQICIDLDDPLRTGARGSGISLSQGVHTRVKLDSARRASHSIYINGEEMIDANVSENVLSKYMSMIHDPYDIQINHVIETPITAGFGSSGGGAISLSLALNKAMEAGLSRTEAAQLAHVAEIECKTGLGSVFAADQGGFGVLYEPGAPGIGAGVLMEDPSGLDVVYLYFGPIHTKVALSNPELIAKINQIGGTYVDELHGNLTQERFLKYSRMFTDHIGLATPSIKKVFDLMDPEGYTFTMAMFGDVAYTVQPREEIDKILELLEPIDREPKVCGIDRKGTVFI
;
A
#
# COMPACT_ATOMS: atom_id res chain seq x y z
N MET A 1 23.73 7.92 -20.07
CA MET A 1 23.03 6.81 -19.36
C MET A 1 22.99 7.13 -17.87
N SER A 2 21.80 7.21 -17.29
CA SER A 2 21.56 7.34 -15.84
C SER A 2 20.69 6.19 -15.36
N VAL A 3 20.92 5.70 -14.14
CA VAL A 3 20.14 4.60 -13.54
C VAL A 3 19.84 4.93 -12.11
N ALA A 4 18.59 4.71 -11.68
CA ALA A 4 18.20 4.79 -10.28
C ALA A 4 17.36 3.56 -9.91
N GLN A 5 17.51 3.08 -8.69
CA GLN A 5 16.75 1.96 -8.14
C GLN A 5 16.19 2.34 -6.76
N VAL A 6 14.92 2.01 -6.55
CA VAL A 6 14.18 2.35 -5.32
C VAL A 6 13.33 1.15 -4.92
N PHE A 7 13.34 0.82 -3.64
CA PHE A 7 12.40 -0.11 -3.01
C PHE A 7 11.32 0.68 -2.27
N ALA A 8 10.07 0.28 -2.41
CA ALA A 8 8.94 0.76 -1.62
C ALA A 8 8.19 -0.43 -1.02
N PRO A 9 7.95 -0.45 0.31
CA PRO A 9 7.26 -1.55 0.96
C PRO A 9 5.82 -1.69 0.48
N GLY A 10 5.32 -2.92 0.42
CA GLY A 10 3.90 -3.21 0.35
C GLY A 10 3.21 -2.82 1.64
N HIS A 11 1.89 -2.65 1.63
CA HIS A 11 1.13 -2.19 2.79
C HIS A 11 -0.22 -2.90 2.89
N LEU A 12 -0.53 -3.46 4.07
CA LEU A 12 -1.83 -4.02 4.39
C LEU A 12 -2.60 -3.03 5.26
N THR A 13 -3.71 -2.52 4.73
CA THR A 13 -4.63 -1.64 5.47
C THR A 13 -5.68 -2.49 6.18
N GLY A 14 -5.82 -2.34 7.50
CA GLY A 14 -6.84 -3.02 8.30
C GLY A 14 -8.16 -2.25 8.39
N LEU A 15 -8.07 -0.93 8.50
CA LEU A 15 -9.24 -0.04 8.58
C LEU A 15 -8.87 1.37 8.11
N PHE A 16 -9.87 2.14 7.66
CA PHE A 16 -9.63 3.50 7.21
C PHE A 16 -10.92 4.33 7.14
N GLN A 17 -10.75 5.65 7.01
CA GLN A 17 -11.77 6.65 6.68
C GLN A 17 -11.36 7.37 5.40
N ILE A 18 -12.31 7.58 4.50
CA ILE A 18 -12.12 8.33 3.25
C ILE A 18 -12.30 9.81 3.53
N CYS A 19 -11.30 10.63 3.17
CA CYS A 19 -11.29 12.08 3.34
C CYS A 19 -11.01 12.74 1.98
N ILE A 20 -12.03 13.32 1.38
CA ILE A 20 -11.92 13.97 0.06
C ILE A 20 -11.92 15.48 0.26
N ASP A 21 -10.89 16.14 -0.23
CA ASP A 21 -10.82 17.59 -0.44
C ASP A 21 -10.96 17.86 -1.94
N LEU A 22 -12.04 18.53 -2.35
CA LEU A 22 -12.32 18.76 -3.77
C LEU A 22 -11.43 19.85 -4.38
N ASP A 23 -10.82 20.67 -3.54
CA ASP A 23 -10.04 21.84 -3.98
C ASP A 23 -8.54 21.56 -3.98
N ASP A 24 -8.08 20.56 -3.17
CA ASP A 24 -6.66 20.25 -3.03
C ASP A 24 -6.40 18.72 -3.04
N PRO A 25 -5.84 18.16 -4.12
CA PRO A 25 -5.52 16.75 -4.21
C PRO A 25 -4.44 16.32 -3.20
N LEU A 26 -3.62 17.24 -2.70
CA LEU A 26 -2.63 16.93 -1.67
C LEU A 26 -3.26 16.71 -0.29
N ARG A 27 -4.46 17.26 -0.05
CA ARG A 27 -5.25 17.05 1.18
C ARG A 27 -6.27 15.92 1.05
N THR A 28 -6.61 15.54 -0.17
CA THR A 28 -7.41 14.33 -0.42
C THR A 28 -6.62 13.09 -0.01
N GLY A 29 -7.26 12.18 0.73
CA GLY A 29 -6.60 10.96 1.16
C GLY A 29 -7.49 10.09 2.04
N ALA A 30 -6.83 9.29 2.86
CA ALA A 30 -7.48 8.49 3.88
C ALA A 30 -6.78 8.69 5.23
N ARG A 31 -7.55 8.56 6.32
CA ARG A 31 -7.03 8.25 7.65
C ARG A 31 -7.14 6.74 7.81
N GLY A 32 -6.20 6.09 8.48
CA GLY A 32 -6.28 4.64 8.58
C GLY A 32 -5.17 4.03 9.42
N SER A 33 -5.24 2.74 9.58
CA SER A 33 -4.19 1.96 10.24
C SER A 33 -3.82 0.74 9.42
N GLY A 34 -2.53 0.42 9.39
CA GLY A 34 -2.01 -0.70 8.62
C GLY A 34 -0.55 -0.99 8.90
N ILE A 35 -0.02 -1.94 8.14
CA ILE A 35 1.30 -2.53 8.34
C ILE A 35 2.04 -2.51 7.00
N SER A 36 3.22 -1.91 6.96
CA SER A 36 4.13 -2.00 5.82
C SER A 36 4.98 -3.26 5.91
N LEU A 37 5.09 -3.97 4.79
CA LEU A 37 5.71 -5.29 4.70
C LEU A 37 7.15 -5.19 4.22
N SER A 38 7.99 -6.14 4.63
CA SER A 38 9.36 -6.30 4.10
C SER A 38 9.41 -6.72 2.62
N GLN A 39 8.29 -7.14 2.05
CA GLN A 39 8.05 -7.36 0.62
C GLN A 39 7.37 -6.13 0.02
N GLY A 40 7.66 -5.80 -1.25
CA GLY A 40 7.11 -4.59 -1.84
C GLY A 40 7.35 -4.47 -3.34
N VAL A 41 7.68 -3.26 -3.77
CA VAL A 41 7.93 -2.91 -5.18
C VAL A 41 9.36 -2.41 -5.33
N HIS A 42 10.14 -3.10 -6.15
CA HIS A 42 11.45 -2.65 -6.61
C HIS A 42 11.27 -1.95 -7.97
N THR A 43 11.59 -0.67 -8.03
CA THR A 43 11.53 0.10 -9.28
C THR A 43 12.91 0.47 -9.74
N ARG A 44 13.22 0.13 -10.99
CA ARG A 44 14.43 0.55 -11.66
C ARG A 44 14.07 1.44 -12.86
N VAL A 45 14.64 2.63 -12.89
CA VAL A 45 14.56 3.56 -14.01
C VAL A 45 15.93 3.62 -14.69
N LYS A 46 15.95 3.47 -16.01
CA LYS A 46 17.12 3.68 -16.86
C LYS A 46 16.80 4.77 -17.87
N LEU A 47 17.66 5.78 -17.95
CA LEU A 47 17.60 6.86 -18.92
C LEU A 47 18.79 6.81 -19.86
N ASP A 48 18.50 6.86 -21.14
CA ASP A 48 19.47 7.08 -22.19
C ASP A 48 19.11 8.35 -22.98
N SER A 49 20.08 9.18 -23.35
CA SER A 49 19.84 10.32 -24.22
C SER A 49 19.36 9.84 -25.59
N ALA A 50 18.33 10.46 -26.12
CA ALA A 50 17.70 10.06 -27.38
C ALA A 50 17.49 11.25 -28.31
N ARG A 51 17.22 10.99 -29.60
CA ARG A 51 16.82 12.05 -30.56
C ARG A 51 15.34 12.41 -30.46
N ARG A 52 14.53 11.45 -29.96
CA ARG A 52 13.09 11.59 -29.69
C ARG A 52 12.79 10.91 -28.38
N ALA A 53 11.91 11.51 -27.60
CA ALA A 53 11.45 10.90 -26.36
C ALA A 53 10.68 9.61 -26.65
N SER A 54 11.02 8.56 -25.90
CA SER A 54 10.32 7.28 -25.89
C SER A 54 10.35 6.70 -24.48
N HIS A 55 9.40 5.82 -24.17
CA HIS A 55 9.45 5.09 -22.90
C HIS A 55 8.85 3.70 -23.05
N SER A 56 9.21 2.82 -22.12
CA SER A 56 8.62 1.50 -21.93
C SER A 56 8.51 1.18 -20.44
N ILE A 57 7.40 0.55 -20.04
CA ILE A 57 7.10 0.19 -18.66
C ILE A 57 6.91 -1.32 -18.58
N TYR A 58 7.65 -1.96 -17.68
CA TYR A 58 7.58 -3.38 -17.41
C TYR A 58 7.14 -3.65 -15.97
N ILE A 59 6.24 -4.61 -15.78
CA ILE A 59 5.84 -5.14 -14.47
C ILE A 59 6.12 -6.64 -14.46
N ASN A 60 6.98 -7.07 -13.56
CA ASN A 60 7.43 -8.46 -13.43
C ASN A 60 7.93 -9.07 -14.76
N GLY A 61 8.59 -8.23 -15.59
CA GLY A 61 9.19 -8.62 -16.87
C GLY A 61 8.24 -8.56 -18.07
N GLU A 62 6.96 -8.28 -17.87
CA GLU A 62 5.99 -8.09 -18.95
C GLU A 62 5.80 -6.61 -19.27
N GLU A 63 5.81 -6.25 -20.55
CA GLU A 63 5.57 -4.88 -21.00
C GLU A 63 4.10 -4.51 -20.82
N MET A 64 3.85 -3.38 -20.16
CA MET A 64 2.52 -2.92 -19.79
C MET A 64 2.14 -1.66 -20.57
N ILE A 65 1.10 -1.75 -21.39
CA ILE A 65 0.57 -0.62 -22.16
C ILE A 65 -0.33 0.27 -21.28
N ASP A 66 -1.00 -0.31 -20.27
CA ASP A 66 -2.00 0.35 -19.43
C ASP A 66 -1.53 0.56 -17.99
N ALA A 67 -0.25 0.90 -17.78
CA ALA A 67 0.31 1.21 -16.46
C ALA A 67 -0.08 2.64 -16.01
N ASN A 68 -1.38 2.91 -15.87
CA ASN A 68 -1.96 4.26 -15.72
C ASN A 68 -1.28 5.14 -14.67
N VAL A 69 -0.96 4.59 -13.48
CA VAL A 69 -0.31 5.35 -12.41
C VAL A 69 1.13 5.68 -12.77
N SER A 70 1.88 4.71 -13.31
CA SER A 70 3.26 4.92 -13.74
C SER A 70 3.34 5.91 -14.92
N GLU A 71 2.40 5.84 -15.85
CA GLU A 71 2.25 6.81 -16.95
C GLU A 71 1.95 8.22 -16.41
N ASN A 72 1.07 8.33 -15.43
CA ASN A 72 0.73 9.61 -14.81
C ASN A 72 1.95 10.22 -14.11
N VAL A 73 2.66 9.45 -13.29
CA VAL A 73 3.91 9.89 -12.65
C VAL A 73 4.94 10.33 -13.70
N LEU A 74 5.18 9.49 -14.73
CA LEU A 74 6.14 9.79 -15.78
C LEU A 74 5.77 11.08 -16.52
N SER A 75 4.51 11.28 -16.88
CA SER A 75 4.05 12.47 -17.61
C SER A 75 4.32 13.77 -16.83
N LYS A 76 4.18 13.74 -15.50
CA LYS A 76 4.48 14.89 -14.64
C LYS A 76 5.97 15.24 -14.71
N TYR A 77 6.87 14.25 -14.68
CA TYR A 77 8.31 14.47 -14.83
C TYR A 77 8.68 14.96 -16.24
N MET A 78 8.08 14.36 -17.26
CA MET A 78 8.33 14.77 -18.65
C MET A 78 7.88 16.22 -18.93
N SER A 79 6.90 16.73 -18.19
CA SER A 79 6.47 18.13 -18.31
C SER A 79 7.48 19.13 -17.71
N MET A 80 8.37 18.69 -16.82
CA MET A 80 9.39 19.52 -16.17
C MET A 80 10.72 19.53 -16.94
N ILE A 81 10.95 18.51 -17.78
CA ILE A 81 12.25 18.28 -18.45
C ILE A 81 12.04 18.32 -19.97
N HIS A 82 12.87 19.11 -20.65
CA HIS A 82 12.73 19.35 -22.08
C HIS A 82 13.62 18.45 -22.95
N ASP A 83 14.65 17.82 -22.35
CA ASP A 83 15.56 16.95 -23.08
C ASP A 83 14.87 15.62 -23.46
N PRO A 84 15.07 15.14 -24.70
CA PRO A 84 14.50 13.87 -25.11
C PRO A 84 15.30 12.69 -24.55
N TYR A 85 14.63 11.80 -23.84
CA TYR A 85 15.19 10.56 -23.30
C TYR A 85 14.47 9.35 -23.85
N ASP A 86 15.19 8.23 -23.94
CA ASP A 86 14.62 6.89 -23.95
C ASP A 86 14.61 6.36 -22.52
N ILE A 87 13.40 6.10 -21.99
CA ILE A 87 13.17 5.80 -20.59
C ILE A 87 12.66 4.37 -20.45
N GLN A 88 13.41 3.54 -19.75
CA GLN A 88 12.96 2.20 -19.40
C GLN A 88 12.63 2.13 -17.92
N ILE A 89 11.39 1.77 -17.58
CA ILE A 89 10.87 1.61 -16.24
C ILE A 89 10.60 0.12 -16.01
N ASN A 90 11.17 -0.44 -14.95
CA ASN A 90 10.95 -1.83 -14.56
C ASN A 90 10.49 -1.89 -13.10
N HIS A 91 9.28 -2.39 -12.87
CA HIS A 91 8.75 -2.72 -11.56
C HIS A 91 8.83 -4.23 -11.33
N VAL A 92 9.45 -4.64 -10.22
CA VAL A 92 9.35 -6.00 -9.70
C VAL A 92 8.51 -5.95 -8.44
N ILE A 93 7.32 -6.55 -8.48
CA ILE A 93 6.33 -6.57 -7.40
C ILE A 93 6.35 -7.95 -6.75
N GLU A 94 6.73 -8.01 -5.47
CA GLU A 94 6.87 -9.26 -4.71
C GLU A 94 5.56 -9.74 -4.11
N THR A 95 4.62 -8.82 -3.88
CA THR A 95 3.29 -9.13 -3.32
C THR A 95 2.27 -9.42 -4.42
N PRO A 96 1.15 -10.10 -4.13
CA PRO A 96 0.07 -10.28 -5.10
C PRO A 96 -0.47 -8.93 -5.61
N ILE A 97 -0.56 -8.79 -6.95
CA ILE A 97 -1.05 -7.57 -7.59
C ILE A 97 -2.58 -7.52 -7.50
N THR A 98 -3.17 -6.33 -7.33
CA THR A 98 -4.62 -6.10 -7.17
C THR A 98 -5.23 -6.83 -5.97
N ALA A 99 -4.46 -7.04 -4.93
CA ALA A 99 -4.82 -7.86 -3.77
C ALA A 99 -4.79 -7.08 -2.43
N GLY A 100 -4.87 -5.75 -2.46
CA GLY A 100 -4.89 -4.94 -1.24
C GLY A 100 -3.54 -4.73 -0.56
N PHE A 101 -2.42 -4.98 -1.28
CA PHE A 101 -1.06 -4.80 -0.75
C PHE A 101 -0.45 -3.41 -1.03
N GLY A 102 -1.23 -2.45 -1.51
CA GLY A 102 -0.73 -1.09 -1.77
C GLY A 102 0.32 -0.99 -2.89
N SER A 103 0.45 -2.01 -3.75
CA SER A 103 1.48 -2.08 -4.79
C SER A 103 1.44 -0.92 -5.80
N SER A 104 0.25 -0.34 -6.04
CA SER A 104 0.09 0.85 -6.89
C SER A 104 0.80 2.07 -6.27
N GLY A 105 0.53 2.37 -5.01
CA GLY A 105 1.19 3.46 -4.29
C GLY A 105 2.69 3.24 -4.10
N GLY A 106 3.10 1.99 -3.79
CA GLY A 106 4.52 1.62 -3.74
C GLY A 106 5.21 1.82 -5.09
N GLY A 107 4.57 1.43 -6.21
CA GLY A 107 5.04 1.68 -7.56
C GLY A 107 5.13 3.18 -7.89
N ALA A 108 4.12 3.95 -7.51
CA ALA A 108 4.09 5.39 -7.73
C ALA A 108 5.24 6.12 -7.03
N ILE A 109 5.44 5.89 -5.73
CA ILE A 109 6.48 6.59 -4.97
C ILE A 109 7.87 6.13 -5.37
N SER A 110 8.09 4.81 -5.54
CA SER A 110 9.40 4.32 -5.97
C SER A 110 9.77 4.82 -7.36
N LEU A 111 8.80 4.91 -8.29
CA LEU A 111 9.01 5.49 -9.61
C LEU A 111 9.32 6.98 -9.53
N SER A 112 8.54 7.74 -8.76
CA SER A 112 8.74 9.18 -8.62
C SER A 112 10.14 9.50 -8.08
N LEU A 113 10.58 8.83 -7.02
CA LEU A 113 11.91 9.03 -6.47
C LEU A 113 13.02 8.59 -7.47
N ALA A 114 12.81 7.48 -8.19
CA ALA A 114 13.77 7.00 -9.17
C ALA A 114 13.89 7.97 -10.37
N LEU A 115 12.78 8.50 -10.87
CA LEU A 115 12.78 9.51 -11.94
C LEU A 115 13.44 10.82 -11.47
N ASN A 116 13.09 11.31 -10.27
CA ASN A 116 13.71 12.50 -9.70
C ASN A 116 15.24 12.38 -9.67
N LYS A 117 15.73 11.22 -9.21
CA LYS A 117 17.19 10.95 -9.16
C LYS A 117 17.81 10.80 -10.55
N ALA A 118 17.18 9.99 -11.44
CA ALA A 118 17.74 9.67 -12.74
C ALA A 118 17.76 10.87 -13.69
N MET A 119 16.74 11.73 -13.62
CA MET A 119 16.58 12.93 -14.45
C MET A 119 17.24 14.17 -13.81
N GLU A 120 17.74 14.09 -12.57
CA GLU A 120 18.24 15.24 -11.81
C GLU A 120 17.22 16.38 -11.74
N ALA A 121 15.93 16.02 -11.54
CA ALA A 121 14.82 16.98 -11.60
C ALA A 121 14.82 18.00 -10.44
N GLY A 122 15.61 17.76 -9.39
CA GLY A 122 15.84 18.72 -8.31
C GLY A 122 14.71 18.83 -7.28
N LEU A 123 13.70 17.96 -7.34
CA LEU A 123 12.65 17.93 -6.32
C LEU A 123 13.20 17.40 -4.98
N SER A 124 12.72 17.95 -3.87
CA SER A 124 12.90 17.31 -2.57
C SER A 124 12.21 15.95 -2.53
N ARG A 125 12.60 15.10 -1.57
CA ARG A 125 11.92 13.82 -1.34
C ARG A 125 10.40 13.99 -1.13
N THR A 126 10.01 15.00 -0.35
CA THR A 126 8.61 15.29 -0.06
C THR A 126 7.84 15.69 -1.32
N GLU A 127 8.39 16.59 -2.15
CA GLU A 127 7.76 16.99 -3.42
C GLU A 127 7.60 15.81 -4.37
N ALA A 128 8.62 14.95 -4.50
CA ALA A 128 8.54 13.75 -5.30
C ALA A 128 7.47 12.76 -4.77
N ALA A 129 7.35 12.59 -3.45
CA ALA A 129 6.32 11.75 -2.84
C ALA A 129 4.91 12.36 -3.01
N GLN A 130 4.77 13.68 -2.93
CA GLN A 130 3.52 14.40 -3.21
C GLN A 130 3.07 14.21 -4.66
N LEU A 131 3.99 14.25 -5.60
CA LEU A 131 3.72 14.00 -7.01
C LEU A 131 3.17 12.58 -7.23
N ALA A 132 3.75 11.57 -6.58
CA ALA A 132 3.26 10.20 -6.60
C ALA A 132 1.85 10.08 -5.97
N HIS A 133 1.61 10.77 -4.86
CA HIS A 133 0.30 10.81 -4.21
C HIS A 133 -0.78 11.40 -5.13
N VAL A 134 -0.50 12.54 -5.76
CA VAL A 134 -1.43 13.17 -6.71
C VAL A 134 -1.74 12.24 -7.88
N ALA A 135 -0.75 11.51 -8.40
CA ALA A 135 -0.98 10.53 -9.47
C ALA A 135 -1.93 9.39 -9.03
N GLU A 136 -1.82 8.88 -7.80
CA GLU A 136 -2.75 7.90 -7.23
C GLU A 136 -4.18 8.45 -7.12
N ILE A 137 -4.33 9.69 -6.63
CA ILE A 137 -5.63 10.36 -6.50
C ILE A 137 -6.29 10.56 -7.87
N GLU A 138 -5.56 11.07 -8.86
CA GLU A 138 -6.06 11.29 -10.23
C GLU A 138 -6.45 9.98 -10.92
N CYS A 139 -5.70 8.90 -10.69
CA CYS A 139 -6.00 7.56 -11.22
C CYS A 139 -7.09 6.82 -10.41
N LYS A 140 -7.47 7.31 -9.22
CA LYS A 140 -8.43 6.67 -8.29
C LYS A 140 -8.00 5.26 -7.88
N THR A 141 -6.71 5.08 -7.61
CA THR A 141 -6.11 3.78 -7.27
C THR A 141 -5.71 3.66 -5.81
N GLY A 142 -5.46 4.77 -5.12
CA GLY A 142 -5.11 4.79 -3.71
C GLY A 142 -5.41 6.13 -3.05
N LEU A 143 -5.60 6.13 -1.73
CA LEU A 143 -5.88 7.31 -0.92
C LEU A 143 -4.83 7.57 0.18
N GLY A 144 -4.06 6.56 0.56
CA GLY A 144 -3.06 6.65 1.63
C GLY A 144 -1.86 5.73 1.43
N SER A 145 -1.84 4.94 0.36
CA SER A 145 -0.81 3.95 0.06
C SER A 145 0.58 4.56 -0.16
N VAL A 146 0.66 5.74 -0.78
CA VAL A 146 1.93 6.46 -0.97
C VAL A 146 2.48 6.93 0.37
N PHE A 147 1.64 7.50 1.26
CA PHE A 147 2.06 7.92 2.59
C PHE A 147 2.58 6.72 3.41
N ALA A 148 1.83 5.62 3.41
CA ALA A 148 2.21 4.40 4.13
C ALA A 148 3.53 3.80 3.60
N ALA A 149 3.71 3.74 2.28
CA ALA A 149 4.95 3.26 1.67
C ALA A 149 6.13 4.20 1.92
N ASP A 150 5.91 5.53 1.95
CA ASP A 150 6.97 6.49 2.28
C ASP A 150 7.46 6.34 3.72
N GLN A 151 6.54 6.17 4.66
CA GLN A 151 6.84 6.10 6.08
C GLN A 151 7.34 4.70 6.52
N GLY A 152 6.77 3.63 5.95
CA GLY A 152 6.98 2.27 6.45
C GLY A 152 6.31 2.01 7.80
N GLY A 153 6.67 0.92 8.45
CA GLY A 153 6.28 0.58 9.82
C GLY A 153 4.87 0.02 9.98
N PHE A 154 4.48 -0.09 11.23
CA PHE A 154 3.14 -0.42 11.66
C PHE A 154 2.55 0.82 12.34
N GLY A 155 1.48 1.40 11.77
CA GLY A 155 1.08 2.72 12.23
C GLY A 155 -0.36 3.10 11.97
N VAL A 156 -0.64 4.34 12.40
CA VAL A 156 -1.92 5.04 12.21
C VAL A 156 -1.65 6.36 11.52
N LEU A 157 -2.25 6.56 10.36
CA LEU A 157 -2.36 7.86 9.67
C LEU A 157 -3.63 8.54 10.24
N TYR A 158 -3.44 9.51 11.14
CA TYR A 158 -4.54 10.17 11.84
C TYR A 158 -4.97 11.50 11.21
N GLU A 159 -4.13 12.13 10.37
CA GLU A 159 -4.49 13.26 9.51
C GLU A 159 -4.31 12.85 8.04
N PRO A 160 -5.34 13.03 7.18
CA PRO A 160 -5.27 12.63 5.79
C PRO A 160 -4.36 13.54 4.97
N GLY A 161 -3.88 13.04 3.83
CA GLY A 161 -3.14 13.82 2.86
C GLY A 161 -1.82 13.17 2.43
N ALA A 162 -1.15 13.86 1.53
CA ALA A 162 0.15 13.48 0.98
C ALA A 162 1.27 13.51 2.03
N PRO A 163 2.41 12.86 1.79
CA PRO A 163 3.62 13.04 2.60
C PRO A 163 3.97 14.52 2.79
N GLY A 164 4.24 14.92 4.04
CA GLY A 164 4.49 16.33 4.43
C GLY A 164 3.22 17.16 4.68
N ILE A 165 2.02 16.61 4.46
CA ILE A 165 0.71 17.23 4.79
C ILE A 165 -0.04 16.34 5.77
N GLY A 166 -0.24 15.05 5.45
CA GLY A 166 -0.79 14.08 6.37
C GLY A 166 0.11 13.84 7.57
N ALA A 167 -0.45 13.33 8.67
CA ALA A 167 0.29 13.00 9.87
C ALA A 167 -0.03 11.61 10.39
N GLY A 168 1.00 10.89 10.80
CA GLY A 168 0.90 9.51 11.30
C GLY A 168 1.77 9.27 12.52
N VAL A 169 1.44 8.21 13.25
CA VAL A 169 2.26 7.66 14.34
C VAL A 169 2.55 6.20 14.06
N LEU A 170 3.74 5.76 14.44
CA LEU A 170 4.16 4.37 14.33
C LEU A 170 4.17 3.68 15.69
N MET A 171 3.95 2.37 15.68
CA MET A 171 4.26 1.51 16.81
C MET A 171 5.75 1.62 17.12
N GLU A 172 6.10 1.78 18.39
CA GLU A 172 7.49 2.05 18.82
C GLU A 172 8.43 0.92 18.45
N ASP A 173 8.05 -0.32 18.71
CA ASP A 173 8.86 -1.50 18.36
C ASP A 173 8.02 -2.70 17.87
N PRO A 174 7.81 -2.85 16.56
CA PRO A 174 7.16 -4.02 15.99
C PRO A 174 8.14 -5.17 15.67
N SER A 175 9.40 -5.15 16.16
CA SER A 175 10.45 -6.07 15.70
C SER A 175 10.20 -7.55 16.05
N GLY A 176 9.40 -7.80 17.08
CA GLY A 176 9.01 -9.17 17.48
C GLY A 176 7.79 -9.72 16.74
N LEU A 177 7.21 -8.94 15.81
CA LEU A 177 5.98 -9.30 15.10
C LEU A 177 6.29 -9.69 13.65
N ASP A 178 5.57 -10.72 13.16
CA ASP A 178 5.49 -11.07 11.75
C ASP A 178 4.04 -11.13 11.29
N VAL A 179 3.83 -10.93 10.00
CA VAL A 179 2.52 -10.99 9.34
C VAL A 179 2.35 -12.35 8.68
N VAL A 180 1.22 -13.01 8.95
CA VAL A 180 0.79 -14.20 8.20
C VAL A 180 -0.39 -13.81 7.33
N TYR A 181 -0.35 -14.13 6.05
CA TYR A 181 -1.46 -13.85 5.14
C TYR A 181 -1.75 -15.02 4.19
N LEU A 182 -3.04 -15.13 3.80
CA LEU A 182 -3.52 -16.04 2.77
C LEU A 182 -4.19 -15.22 1.67
N TYR A 183 -3.76 -15.43 0.44
CA TYR A 183 -4.29 -14.77 -0.74
C TYR A 183 -5.23 -15.70 -1.51
N PHE A 184 -6.47 -15.28 -1.74
CA PHE A 184 -7.50 -16.07 -2.43
C PHE A 184 -7.80 -15.54 -3.83
N GLY A 185 -7.60 -14.25 -4.09
CA GLY A 185 -7.83 -13.67 -5.40
C GLY A 185 -7.78 -12.14 -5.44
N PRO A 186 -7.82 -11.54 -6.63
CA PRO A 186 -7.82 -10.09 -6.79
C PRO A 186 -9.20 -9.49 -6.48
N ILE A 187 -9.22 -8.27 -5.91
CA ILE A 187 -10.41 -7.41 -5.83
C ILE A 187 -10.06 -6.06 -6.45
N HIS A 188 -10.89 -5.57 -7.37
CA HIS A 188 -10.64 -4.30 -8.05
C HIS A 188 -11.02 -3.10 -7.18
N THR A 189 -10.05 -2.45 -6.57
CA THR A 189 -10.18 -1.28 -5.68
C THR A 189 -11.01 -0.14 -6.29
N LYS A 190 -10.81 0.15 -7.58
CA LYS A 190 -11.51 1.24 -8.29
C LYS A 190 -13.03 1.07 -8.26
N VAL A 191 -13.53 -0.15 -8.37
CA VAL A 191 -14.97 -0.44 -8.31
C VAL A 191 -15.49 -0.21 -6.89
N ALA A 192 -14.75 -0.65 -5.88
CA ALA A 192 -15.14 -0.48 -4.49
C ALA A 192 -15.18 1.00 -4.07
N LEU A 193 -14.14 1.78 -4.41
CA LEU A 193 -14.06 3.22 -4.10
C LEU A 193 -15.05 4.09 -4.90
N SER A 194 -15.74 3.53 -5.89
CA SER A 194 -16.79 4.21 -6.66
C SER A 194 -18.20 3.93 -6.15
N ASN A 195 -18.37 3.09 -5.12
CA ASN A 195 -19.66 2.73 -4.55
C ASN A 195 -20.03 3.65 -3.37
N PRO A 196 -21.02 4.56 -3.49
CA PRO A 196 -21.39 5.51 -2.44
C PRO A 196 -21.86 4.84 -1.13
N GLU A 197 -22.55 3.69 -1.23
CA GLU A 197 -23.05 2.97 -0.06
C GLU A 197 -21.87 2.36 0.73
N LEU A 198 -20.86 1.83 0.03
CA LEU A 198 -19.65 1.32 0.67
C LEU A 198 -18.83 2.46 1.31
N ILE A 199 -18.70 3.60 0.61
CA ILE A 199 -18.03 4.80 1.16
C ILE A 199 -18.74 5.25 2.44
N ALA A 200 -20.06 5.28 2.46
CA ALA A 200 -20.84 5.65 3.64
C ALA A 200 -20.58 4.68 4.82
N LYS A 201 -20.58 3.36 4.56
CA LYS A 201 -20.26 2.34 5.58
C LYS A 201 -18.83 2.50 6.12
N ILE A 202 -17.84 2.69 5.25
CA ILE A 202 -16.45 2.93 5.63
C ILE A 202 -16.36 4.14 6.56
N ASN A 203 -16.97 5.26 6.18
CA ASN A 203 -16.89 6.50 6.93
C ASN A 203 -17.73 6.49 8.22
N GLN A 204 -18.72 5.62 8.33
CA GLN A 204 -19.58 5.52 9.53
C GLN A 204 -18.78 5.16 10.79
N ILE A 205 -17.79 4.28 10.69
CA ILE A 205 -17.02 3.80 11.83
C ILE A 205 -15.51 4.01 11.69
N GLY A 206 -15.02 4.19 10.45
CA GLY A 206 -13.58 4.24 10.17
C GLY A 206 -12.87 5.33 10.96
N GLY A 207 -13.42 6.55 10.99
CA GLY A 207 -12.84 7.66 11.75
C GLY A 207 -12.74 7.38 13.24
N THR A 208 -13.80 6.83 13.85
CA THR A 208 -13.80 6.47 15.28
C THR A 208 -12.71 5.45 15.60
N TYR A 209 -12.55 4.41 14.77
CA TYR A 209 -11.52 3.39 15.02
C TYR A 209 -10.10 3.91 14.79
N VAL A 210 -9.92 4.84 13.85
CA VAL A 210 -8.64 5.54 13.69
C VAL A 210 -8.29 6.35 14.95
N ASP A 211 -9.25 7.10 15.51
CA ASP A 211 -9.05 7.90 16.72
C ASP A 211 -8.73 7.02 17.94
N GLU A 212 -9.42 5.88 18.07
CA GLU A 212 -9.15 4.88 19.10
C GLU A 212 -7.75 4.26 19.02
N LEU A 213 -7.28 3.98 17.80
CA LEU A 213 -5.94 3.45 17.58
C LEU A 213 -4.86 4.53 17.71
N HIS A 214 -5.14 5.76 17.29
CA HIS A 214 -4.22 6.89 17.49
C HIS A 214 -3.95 7.10 18.99
N GLY A 215 -4.97 6.98 19.83
CA GLY A 215 -4.81 7.10 21.28
C GLY A 215 -4.01 5.98 21.93
N ASN A 216 -4.08 4.77 21.40
CA ASN A 216 -3.36 3.60 21.92
C ASN A 216 -3.25 2.50 20.85
N LEU A 217 -2.16 2.51 20.08
CA LEU A 217 -1.86 1.49 19.07
C LEU A 217 -1.15 0.29 19.71
N THR A 218 -1.87 -0.83 19.80
CA THR A 218 -1.29 -2.15 20.06
C THR A 218 -1.70 -3.13 18.97
N GLN A 219 -0.95 -4.22 18.82
CA GLN A 219 -1.25 -5.28 17.85
C GLN A 219 -2.65 -5.85 18.06
N GLU A 220 -3.05 -6.14 19.29
CA GLU A 220 -4.37 -6.71 19.63
C GLU A 220 -5.50 -5.71 19.32
N ARG A 221 -5.32 -4.42 19.65
CA ARG A 221 -6.33 -3.39 19.36
C ARG A 221 -6.46 -3.19 17.86
N PHE A 222 -5.35 -3.18 17.12
CA PHE A 222 -5.37 -3.09 15.66
C PHE A 222 -6.15 -4.25 15.05
N LEU A 223 -5.85 -5.50 15.41
CA LEU A 223 -6.56 -6.68 14.89
C LEU A 223 -8.04 -6.64 15.26
N LYS A 224 -8.37 -6.29 16.51
CA LYS A 224 -9.75 -6.16 16.97
C LYS A 224 -10.54 -5.15 16.14
N TYR A 225 -10.05 -3.93 16.01
CA TYR A 225 -10.76 -2.89 15.26
C TYR A 225 -10.78 -3.16 13.75
N SER A 226 -9.72 -3.73 13.19
CA SER A 226 -9.68 -4.13 11.78
C SER A 226 -10.68 -5.24 11.49
N ARG A 227 -10.86 -6.22 12.41
CA ARG A 227 -11.87 -7.26 12.27
C ARG A 227 -13.28 -6.69 12.39
N MET A 228 -13.56 -5.85 13.39
CA MET A 228 -14.85 -5.17 13.54
C MET A 228 -15.18 -4.30 12.32
N PHE A 229 -14.18 -3.63 11.75
CA PHE A 229 -14.33 -2.87 10.51
C PHE A 229 -14.66 -3.77 9.33
N THR A 230 -13.94 -4.88 9.16
CA THR A 230 -14.18 -5.90 8.12
C THR A 230 -15.62 -6.44 8.19
N ASP A 231 -16.08 -6.79 9.39
CA ASP A 231 -17.42 -7.32 9.61
C ASP A 231 -18.51 -6.27 9.29
N HIS A 232 -18.28 -5.00 9.66
CA HIS A 232 -19.21 -3.90 9.40
C HIS A 232 -19.36 -3.59 7.90
N ILE A 233 -18.24 -3.50 7.16
CA ILE A 233 -18.30 -3.20 5.72
C ILE A 233 -18.81 -4.38 4.90
N GLY A 234 -18.69 -5.61 5.41
CA GLY A 234 -19.27 -6.81 4.83
C GLY A 234 -18.58 -7.30 3.55
N LEU A 235 -17.29 -7.01 3.34
CA LEU A 235 -16.54 -7.41 2.15
C LEU A 235 -15.82 -8.75 2.26
N ALA A 236 -15.79 -9.36 3.47
CA ALA A 236 -15.13 -10.64 3.66
C ALA A 236 -15.82 -11.73 2.83
N THR A 237 -15.04 -12.36 1.95
CA THR A 237 -15.49 -13.46 1.09
C THR A 237 -15.73 -14.73 1.92
N PRO A 238 -16.41 -15.76 1.37
CA PRO A 238 -16.53 -17.06 2.04
C PRO A 238 -15.17 -17.67 2.38
N SER A 239 -14.14 -17.46 1.56
CA SER A 239 -12.78 -17.96 1.81
C SER A 239 -12.15 -17.29 3.03
N ILE A 240 -12.27 -15.96 3.13
CA ILE A 240 -11.80 -15.20 4.30
C ILE A 240 -12.55 -15.63 5.57
N LYS A 241 -13.89 -15.76 5.50
CA LYS A 241 -14.72 -16.22 6.64
C LYS A 241 -14.33 -17.60 7.13
N LYS A 242 -14.00 -18.53 6.21
CA LYS A 242 -13.51 -19.86 6.60
C LYS A 242 -12.22 -19.77 7.43
N VAL A 243 -11.32 -18.83 7.14
CA VAL A 243 -10.12 -18.58 7.96
C VAL A 243 -10.54 -18.05 9.34
N PHE A 244 -11.48 -17.12 9.39
CA PHE A 244 -11.99 -16.58 10.65
C PHE A 244 -12.61 -17.68 11.53
N ASP A 245 -13.51 -18.49 10.95
CA ASP A 245 -14.19 -19.58 11.66
C ASP A 245 -13.20 -20.63 12.19
N LEU A 246 -12.09 -20.85 11.50
CA LEU A 246 -11.04 -21.76 11.91
C LEU A 246 -10.17 -21.19 13.04
N MET A 247 -9.80 -19.89 12.96
CA MET A 247 -8.76 -19.32 13.82
C MET A 247 -9.31 -18.62 15.07
N ASP A 248 -10.55 -18.10 15.03
CA ASP A 248 -11.16 -17.43 16.20
C ASP A 248 -11.29 -18.36 17.43
N PRO A 249 -11.69 -19.63 17.30
CA PRO A 249 -11.75 -20.55 18.44
C PRO A 249 -10.37 -20.84 19.08
N GLU A 250 -9.29 -20.71 18.29
CA GLU A 250 -7.91 -20.90 18.74
C GLU A 250 -7.29 -19.64 19.35
N GLY A 251 -8.06 -18.53 19.40
CA GLY A 251 -7.65 -17.25 19.97
C GLY A 251 -6.85 -16.35 19.01
N TYR A 252 -6.77 -16.69 17.73
CA TYR A 252 -6.06 -15.88 16.73
C TYR A 252 -7.03 -15.06 15.88
N THR A 253 -7.01 -13.74 16.06
CA THR A 253 -7.82 -12.84 15.25
C THR A 253 -7.17 -12.63 13.88
N PHE A 254 -7.87 -13.02 12.82
CA PHE A 254 -7.57 -12.64 11.44
C PHE A 254 -8.50 -11.53 10.98
N THR A 255 -8.03 -10.69 10.08
CA THR A 255 -8.80 -9.63 9.42
C THR A 255 -8.60 -9.69 7.91
N MET A 256 -9.25 -8.80 7.18
CA MET A 256 -9.16 -8.69 5.73
C MET A 256 -8.24 -7.53 5.34
N ALA A 257 -7.36 -7.73 4.35
CA ALA A 257 -6.71 -6.61 3.68
C ALA A 257 -7.75 -5.81 2.88
N MET A 258 -7.80 -4.51 3.11
CA MET A 258 -8.82 -3.68 2.44
C MET A 258 -8.64 -3.72 0.92
N PHE A 259 -9.74 -4.07 0.24
CA PHE A 259 -9.80 -4.27 -1.22
C PHE A 259 -8.92 -5.40 -1.77
N GLY A 260 -8.66 -6.42 -0.96
CA GLY A 260 -7.99 -7.65 -1.37
C GLY A 260 -8.71 -8.89 -0.82
N ASP A 261 -8.83 -9.96 -1.61
CA ASP A 261 -9.29 -11.25 -1.08
C ASP A 261 -8.13 -11.92 -0.32
N VAL A 262 -7.77 -11.30 0.80
CA VAL A 262 -6.65 -11.66 1.65
C VAL A 262 -7.08 -11.68 3.10
N ALA A 263 -6.98 -12.82 3.76
CA ALA A 263 -7.04 -12.91 5.20
C ALA A 263 -5.62 -12.74 5.77
N TYR A 264 -5.45 -11.92 6.80
CA TYR A 264 -4.15 -11.75 7.45
C TYR A 264 -4.28 -11.55 8.95
N THR A 265 -3.20 -11.84 9.64
CA THR A 265 -2.97 -11.50 11.04
C THR A 265 -1.55 -10.96 11.22
N VAL A 266 -1.29 -10.31 12.33
CA VAL A 266 0.06 -9.93 12.78
C VAL A 266 0.25 -10.47 14.18
N GLN A 267 1.29 -11.28 14.39
CA GLN A 267 1.46 -12.04 15.62
C GLN A 267 2.92 -12.07 16.05
N PRO A 268 3.19 -12.30 17.35
CA PRO A 268 4.52 -12.59 17.81
C PRO A 268 5.17 -13.73 17.03
N ARG A 269 6.45 -13.58 16.72
CA ARG A 269 7.20 -14.53 15.89
C ARG A 269 7.18 -15.95 16.44
N GLU A 270 7.16 -16.11 17.74
CA GLU A 270 7.07 -17.40 18.43
C GLU A 270 5.74 -18.14 18.23
N GLU A 271 4.68 -17.42 17.80
CA GLU A 271 3.34 -18.00 17.53
C GLU A 271 3.16 -18.45 16.07
N ILE A 272 4.09 -18.06 15.17
CA ILE A 272 3.91 -18.26 13.72
C ILE A 272 3.82 -19.74 13.36
N ASP A 273 4.70 -20.59 13.85
CA ASP A 273 4.71 -22.01 13.51
C ASP A 273 3.39 -22.69 13.88
N LYS A 274 2.84 -22.37 15.06
CA LYS A 274 1.54 -22.87 15.51
C LYS A 274 0.40 -22.38 14.61
N ILE A 275 0.43 -21.11 14.19
CA ILE A 275 -0.58 -20.55 13.28
C ILE A 275 -0.52 -21.26 11.93
N LEU A 276 0.67 -21.53 11.40
CA LEU A 276 0.84 -22.25 10.12
C LEU A 276 0.29 -23.67 10.20
N GLU A 277 0.53 -24.39 11.32
CA GLU A 277 -0.04 -25.73 11.56
C GLU A 277 -1.58 -25.69 11.60
N LEU A 278 -2.16 -24.72 12.31
CA LEU A 278 -3.61 -24.55 12.39
C LEU A 278 -4.25 -24.20 11.04
N LEU A 279 -3.51 -23.57 10.12
CA LEU A 279 -3.98 -23.19 8.80
C LEU A 279 -3.90 -24.32 7.76
N GLU A 280 -3.30 -25.49 8.06
CA GLU A 280 -3.20 -26.63 7.13
C GLU A 280 -4.55 -27.07 6.49
N PRO A 281 -5.72 -26.98 7.19
CA PRO A 281 -7.02 -27.32 6.57
C PRO A 281 -7.48 -26.33 5.48
N ILE A 282 -6.83 -25.16 5.35
CA ILE A 282 -7.15 -24.17 4.31
C ILE A 282 -6.39 -24.57 3.03
N ASP A 283 -7.13 -24.74 1.93
CA ASP A 283 -6.55 -25.06 0.62
C ASP A 283 -5.89 -23.80 -0.01
N ARG A 284 -4.93 -23.24 0.70
CA ARG A 284 -4.05 -22.13 0.26
C ARG A 284 -2.79 -22.13 1.11
N GLU A 285 -1.67 -21.89 0.46
CA GLU A 285 -0.39 -21.75 1.15
C GLU A 285 -0.32 -20.41 1.91
N PRO A 286 -0.20 -20.44 3.25
CA PRO A 286 0.02 -19.21 4.00
C PRO A 286 1.42 -18.67 3.72
N LYS A 287 1.53 -17.34 3.67
CA LYS A 287 2.80 -16.64 3.53
C LYS A 287 3.13 -15.90 4.81
N VAL A 288 4.41 -15.87 5.15
CA VAL A 288 4.94 -15.11 6.29
C VAL A 288 5.79 -13.96 5.78
N CYS A 289 5.63 -12.78 6.34
CA CYS A 289 6.35 -11.59 5.94
C CYS A 289 6.69 -10.73 7.16
N GLY A 290 7.89 -10.19 7.22
CA GLY A 290 8.29 -9.24 8.25
C GLY A 290 7.68 -7.85 8.03
N ILE A 291 7.77 -6.99 9.05
CA ILE A 291 7.35 -5.59 8.99
C ILE A 291 8.52 -4.74 8.48
N ASP A 292 8.30 -3.96 7.44
CA ASP A 292 9.24 -2.93 6.99
C ASP A 292 9.29 -1.79 8.02
N ARG A 293 10.49 -1.25 8.29
CA ARG A 293 10.72 -0.18 9.27
C ARG A 293 11.40 1.06 8.68
N LYS A 294 11.66 1.04 7.38
CA LYS A 294 12.46 2.06 6.70
C LYS A 294 11.66 2.93 5.76
N GLY A 295 10.51 2.42 5.30
CA GLY A 295 9.77 3.02 4.20
C GLY A 295 10.51 2.93 2.87
N THR A 296 10.17 3.80 1.95
CA THR A 296 10.76 3.82 0.61
C THR A 296 12.22 4.29 0.65
N VAL A 297 13.13 3.50 0.07
CA VAL A 297 14.59 3.74 0.09
C VAL A 297 15.22 3.50 -1.27
N PHE A 298 16.32 4.23 -1.55
CA PHE A 298 17.23 3.92 -2.67
C PHE A 298 18.02 2.64 -2.37
N ILE A 299 18.22 1.81 -3.40
CA ILE A 299 18.96 0.53 -3.33
C ILE A 299 20.05 0.46 -4.41
#